data_f8511b254a55cda1eab6367169b5641c
#
_entry.id   f8511b254a55cda1eab6367169b5641c
#
_cell.length_a   1.000
_cell.length_b   1.000
_cell.length_c   1.000
_cell.angle_alpha   90.00
_cell.angle_beta   90.00
_cell.angle_gamma   90.00
#
_symmetry.space_group_name_H-M   'P 1'
#
loop_
_entity.id
_entity.type
_entity.pdbx_description
1 polymer ?
#
loop_
_entity_poly.entity_id
_entity_poly.type
_entity_poly.pdbx_seq_one_letter_code
_entity_poly.pdbx_strand_id
1 'polypeptide(L)'
;MQIIENSSCHNHYDCLLALCKQADKLVIASPFCFPNFETFVSNVSKKDSPRKITFITTMKNDEAVEKIDSLLSFRKVMKEHGINWQIRIDNMLHGKVYIFKNNEVPFAAIITSANLTQHGLKQNHEWGCLVEDAKAIGCMEKQLLVDADIELTSDKLELIKKRADKTREEGWKKV
;
A
#
# COMPACT_ATOMS: atom_id res chain seq x y z
N MET A 1 -18.07 14.61 -0.46
CA MET A 1 -16.64 14.72 -0.15
C MET A 1 -16.49 15.06 1.33
N GLN A 2 -15.72 14.29 2.07
CA GLN A 2 -15.44 14.49 3.49
C GLN A 2 -13.93 14.70 3.68
N ILE A 3 -13.54 15.67 4.48
CA ILE A 3 -12.13 15.92 4.83
C ILE A 3 -11.71 14.97 5.93
N ILE A 4 -10.49 14.45 5.83
CA ILE A 4 -9.84 13.57 6.80
C ILE A 4 -8.55 14.26 7.26
N GLU A 5 -8.29 14.27 8.57
CA GLU A 5 -7.06 14.78 9.14
C GLU A 5 -6.66 13.99 10.38
N ASN A 6 -5.37 13.90 10.68
CA ASN A 6 -4.88 13.10 11.82
C ASN A 6 -5.02 13.83 13.18
N SER A 7 -5.31 15.12 13.19
CA SER A 7 -5.54 15.89 14.42
C SER A 7 -6.94 15.75 15.00
N SER A 8 -7.88 15.15 14.21
CA SER A 8 -9.27 14.92 14.60
C SER A 8 -9.50 13.52 15.18
N CYS A 9 -10.69 13.29 15.72
CA CYS A 9 -11.12 11.95 16.15
C CYS A 9 -11.31 10.94 15.00
N HIS A 10 -11.14 11.36 13.75
CA HIS A 10 -11.26 10.55 12.54
C HIS A 10 -9.96 10.59 11.72
N ASN A 11 -8.90 9.97 12.24
CA ASN A 11 -7.62 9.89 11.53
C ASN A 11 -7.70 8.96 10.30
N HIS A 12 -6.69 9.06 9.43
CA HIS A 12 -6.60 8.26 8.21
C HIS A 12 -6.67 6.76 8.47
N TYR A 13 -6.04 6.28 9.55
CA TYR A 13 -6.00 4.85 9.87
C TYR A 13 -7.38 4.31 10.25
N ASP A 14 -8.12 5.01 11.09
CA ASP A 14 -9.46 4.58 11.52
C ASP A 14 -10.45 4.62 10.37
N CYS A 15 -10.38 5.65 9.51
CA CYS A 15 -11.16 5.75 8.30
C CYS A 15 -10.85 4.57 7.35
N LEU A 16 -9.57 4.27 7.12
CA LEU A 16 -9.13 3.15 6.30
C LEU A 16 -9.65 1.81 6.85
N LEU A 17 -9.53 1.57 8.15
CA LEU A 17 -10.04 0.34 8.78
C LEU A 17 -11.55 0.19 8.66
N ALA A 18 -12.30 1.29 8.80
CA ALA A 18 -13.76 1.27 8.67
C ALA A 18 -14.20 0.88 7.25
N LEU A 19 -13.52 1.40 6.23
CA LEU A 19 -13.79 1.09 4.83
C LEU A 19 -13.34 -0.32 4.44
N CYS A 20 -12.22 -0.80 4.97
CA CYS A 20 -11.74 -2.18 4.75
C CYS A 20 -12.75 -3.25 5.20
N LYS A 21 -13.54 -2.99 6.25
CA LYS A 21 -14.58 -3.92 6.71
C LYS A 21 -15.69 -4.16 5.70
N GLN A 22 -15.86 -3.26 4.74
CA GLN A 22 -16.90 -3.30 3.71
C GLN A 22 -16.34 -3.72 2.34
N ALA A 23 -15.02 -3.67 2.17
CA ALA A 23 -14.35 -3.93 0.90
C ALA A 23 -13.93 -5.40 0.76
N ASP A 24 -14.18 -6.00 -0.40
CA ASP A 24 -13.58 -7.28 -0.76
C ASP A 24 -12.23 -7.12 -1.45
N LYS A 25 -11.93 -5.92 -1.97
CA LYS A 25 -10.66 -5.56 -2.62
C LYS A 25 -10.20 -4.18 -2.21
N LEU A 26 -8.87 -4.07 -2.05
CA LEU A 26 -8.20 -2.83 -1.71
C LEU A 26 -7.09 -2.57 -2.73
N VAL A 27 -7.05 -1.37 -3.31
CA VAL A 27 -5.92 -0.87 -4.08
C VAL A 27 -5.25 0.24 -3.27
N ILE A 28 -3.96 0.07 -3.00
CA ILE A 28 -3.15 1.02 -2.25
C ILE A 28 -2.07 1.56 -3.17
N ALA A 29 -1.99 2.86 -3.35
CA ALA A 29 -0.87 3.55 -3.97
C ALA A 29 -0.16 4.39 -2.91
N SER A 30 1.09 4.07 -2.62
CA SER A 30 1.91 4.82 -1.65
C SER A 30 3.40 4.61 -1.90
N PRO A 31 4.20 5.69 -2.05
CA PRO A 31 5.66 5.58 -2.22
C PRO A 31 6.36 4.93 -1.03
N PHE A 32 5.88 5.20 0.19
CA PHE A 32 6.42 4.65 1.42
C PHE A 32 5.41 3.73 2.10
N CYS A 33 5.90 2.71 2.79
CA CYS A 33 5.06 1.71 3.44
C CYS A 33 5.61 1.26 4.79
N PHE A 34 4.81 0.50 5.51
CA PHE A 34 5.22 -0.12 6.76
C PHE A 34 6.47 -1.00 6.55
N PRO A 35 7.43 -0.99 7.48
CA PRO A 35 8.54 -1.94 7.47
C PRO A 35 8.06 -3.38 7.73
N ASN A 36 6.96 -3.54 8.49
CA ASN A 36 6.30 -4.80 8.77
C ASN A 36 4.77 -4.62 8.64
N PHE A 37 4.14 -5.51 7.90
CA PHE A 37 2.70 -5.45 7.59
C PHE A 37 1.81 -6.24 8.55
N GLU A 38 2.36 -6.99 9.51
CA GLU A 38 1.63 -7.89 10.40
C GLU A 38 0.45 -7.19 11.10
N THR A 39 0.74 -6.13 11.83
CA THR A 39 -0.29 -5.39 12.57
C THR A 39 -1.33 -4.76 11.65
N PHE A 40 -0.89 -4.22 10.50
CA PHE A 40 -1.81 -3.62 9.54
C PHE A 40 -2.79 -4.67 9.01
N VAL A 41 -2.27 -5.79 8.50
CA VAL A 41 -3.08 -6.84 7.90
C VAL A 41 -3.99 -7.50 8.94
N SER A 42 -3.50 -7.81 10.12
CA SER A 42 -4.32 -8.35 11.23
C SER A 42 -5.51 -7.43 11.59
N ASN A 43 -5.36 -6.12 11.43
CA ASN A 43 -6.44 -5.18 11.68
C ASN A 43 -7.42 -5.04 10.52
N VAL A 44 -6.95 -5.11 9.26
CA VAL A 44 -7.81 -4.98 8.08
C VAL A 44 -8.47 -6.30 7.68
N SER A 45 -7.87 -7.47 7.96
CA SER A 45 -8.35 -8.79 7.53
C SER A 45 -9.42 -9.41 8.45
N LYS A 46 -10.01 -8.63 9.35
CA LYS A 46 -11.08 -9.11 10.21
C LYS A 46 -12.32 -9.49 9.39
N LYS A 47 -12.82 -10.73 9.58
CA LYS A 47 -14.00 -11.29 8.90
C LYS A 47 -13.83 -11.53 7.39
N ASP A 48 -12.67 -12.03 6.96
CA ASP A 48 -12.38 -12.39 5.55
C ASP A 48 -12.44 -11.24 4.54
N SER A 49 -12.30 -9.99 4.99
CA SER A 49 -12.22 -8.80 4.13
C SER A 49 -10.98 -7.98 4.47
N PRO A 50 -10.27 -7.45 3.45
CA PRO A 50 -10.38 -7.71 2.02
C PRO A 50 -9.78 -9.07 1.60
N ARG A 51 -10.28 -9.64 0.48
CA ARG A 51 -9.77 -10.89 -0.11
C ARG A 51 -8.63 -10.69 -1.09
N LYS A 52 -8.44 -9.46 -1.57
CA LYS A 52 -7.36 -9.07 -2.49
C LYS A 52 -6.84 -7.69 -2.13
N ILE A 53 -5.51 -7.56 -2.10
CA ILE A 53 -4.82 -6.27 -1.98
C ILE A 53 -3.85 -6.09 -3.13
N THR A 54 -4.03 -5.02 -3.91
CA THR A 54 -3.06 -4.55 -4.90
C THR A 54 -2.29 -3.39 -4.29
N PHE A 55 -0.97 -3.53 -4.16
CA PHE A 55 -0.09 -2.50 -3.64
C PHE A 55 0.78 -1.91 -4.75
N ILE A 56 0.64 -0.62 -4.98
CA ILE A 56 1.42 0.17 -5.95
C ILE A 56 2.41 1.03 -5.16
N THR A 57 3.69 0.92 -5.49
CA THR A 57 4.75 1.66 -4.79
C THR A 57 5.92 1.98 -5.71
N THR A 58 6.90 2.74 -5.21
CA THR A 58 8.18 2.97 -5.90
C THR A 58 9.17 1.85 -5.59
N MET A 59 10.15 1.64 -6.49
CA MET A 59 11.29 0.76 -6.28
C MET A 59 12.50 1.33 -7.02
N LYS A 60 12.93 2.53 -6.64
CA LYS A 60 14.14 3.15 -7.20
C LYS A 60 15.38 2.40 -6.71
N ASN A 61 16.47 2.48 -7.48
CA ASN A 61 17.68 1.70 -7.18
C ASN A 61 18.27 1.98 -5.79
N ASP A 62 18.23 3.23 -5.35
CA ASP A 62 18.69 3.69 -4.03
C ASP A 62 17.75 3.24 -2.88
N GLU A 63 16.46 3.06 -3.16
CA GLU A 63 15.46 2.64 -2.18
C GLU A 63 15.32 1.11 -2.10
N ALA A 64 15.74 0.38 -3.15
CA ALA A 64 15.46 -1.05 -3.29
C ALA A 64 16.05 -1.90 -2.15
N VAL A 65 17.24 -1.53 -1.67
CA VAL A 65 17.94 -2.24 -0.58
C VAL A 65 17.18 -2.13 0.74
N GLU A 66 16.54 -1.01 1.02
CA GLU A 66 15.78 -0.78 2.26
C GLU A 66 14.36 -1.31 2.15
N LYS A 67 13.73 -1.11 0.99
CA LYS A 67 12.31 -1.42 0.78
C LYS A 67 12.02 -2.89 0.57
N ILE A 68 12.98 -3.68 0.07
CA ILE A 68 12.73 -5.10 -0.27
C ILE A 68 12.23 -5.90 0.92
N ASP A 69 12.72 -5.66 2.13
CA ASP A 69 12.30 -6.39 3.32
C ASP A 69 10.85 -6.07 3.68
N SER A 70 10.41 -4.82 3.49
CA SER A 70 9.00 -4.41 3.65
C SER A 70 8.08 -5.12 2.66
N LEU A 71 8.47 -5.25 1.39
CA LEU A 71 7.69 -5.94 0.36
C LEU A 71 7.63 -7.45 0.59
N LEU A 72 8.71 -8.05 1.10
CA LEU A 72 8.72 -9.45 1.52
C LEU A 72 7.83 -9.68 2.74
N SER A 73 7.84 -8.77 3.72
CA SER A 73 6.89 -8.79 4.84
C SER A 73 5.45 -8.72 4.35
N PHE A 74 5.13 -7.79 3.43
CA PHE A 74 3.80 -7.72 2.80
C PHE A 74 3.40 -9.07 2.20
N ARG A 75 4.22 -9.63 1.29
CA ARG A 75 3.95 -10.92 0.65
C ARG A 75 3.71 -12.05 1.67
N LYS A 76 4.59 -12.15 2.69
CA LYS A 76 4.50 -13.17 3.72
C LYS A 76 3.17 -13.10 4.45
N VAL A 77 2.84 -11.92 4.96
CA VAL A 77 1.62 -11.71 5.77
C VAL A 77 0.36 -11.92 4.91
N MET A 78 0.34 -11.48 3.64
CA MET A 78 -0.77 -11.78 2.73
C MET A 78 -1.02 -13.29 2.60
N LYS A 79 0.04 -14.08 2.43
CA LYS A 79 -0.05 -15.54 2.34
C LYS A 79 -0.57 -16.18 3.63
N GLU A 80 -0.09 -15.73 4.79
CA GLU A 80 -0.50 -16.23 6.10
C GLU A 80 -1.97 -15.98 6.39
N HIS A 81 -2.52 -14.85 5.90
CA HIS A 81 -3.93 -14.49 6.03
C HIS A 81 -4.82 -14.96 4.87
N GLY A 82 -4.28 -15.71 3.91
CA GLY A 82 -5.04 -16.20 2.75
C GLY A 82 -5.53 -15.08 1.81
N ILE A 83 -4.89 -13.93 1.82
CA ILE A 83 -5.24 -12.76 1.00
C ILE A 83 -4.50 -12.83 -0.32
N ASN A 84 -5.22 -12.74 -1.44
CA ASN A 84 -4.61 -12.57 -2.75
C ASN A 84 -3.89 -11.23 -2.82
N TRP A 85 -2.69 -11.22 -3.36
CA TRP A 85 -1.87 -10.03 -3.41
C TRP A 85 -1.27 -9.76 -4.78
N GLN A 86 -1.02 -8.50 -5.06
CA GLN A 86 -0.27 -8.02 -6.21
C GLN A 86 0.57 -6.83 -5.79
N ILE A 87 1.85 -6.79 -6.18
CA ILE A 87 2.72 -5.64 -6.00
C ILE A 87 3.06 -5.10 -7.39
N ARG A 88 2.85 -3.81 -7.59
CA ARG A 88 3.16 -3.11 -8.83
C ARG A 88 4.04 -1.89 -8.56
N ILE A 89 4.88 -1.56 -9.53
CA ILE A 89 5.86 -0.47 -9.41
C ILE A 89 5.51 0.65 -10.38
N ASP A 90 5.42 1.86 -9.82
CA ASP A 90 5.44 3.13 -10.51
C ASP A 90 6.52 4.01 -9.87
N ASN A 91 7.66 4.16 -10.54
CA ASN A 91 8.78 4.94 -10.01
C ASN A 91 8.57 6.46 -10.03
N MET A 92 7.49 6.93 -10.64
CA MET A 92 7.08 8.33 -10.62
C MET A 92 5.99 8.61 -9.58
N LEU A 93 5.48 7.58 -8.90
CA LEU A 93 4.44 7.71 -7.89
C LEU A 93 4.84 8.69 -6.77
N HIS A 94 4.01 9.69 -6.54
CA HIS A 94 4.11 10.60 -5.39
C HIS A 94 2.78 10.74 -4.65
N GLY A 95 1.67 10.49 -5.32
CA GLY A 95 0.32 10.45 -4.74
C GLY A 95 0.14 9.32 -3.72
N LYS A 96 -0.78 9.50 -2.77
CA LYS A 96 -1.22 8.46 -1.84
C LYS A 96 -2.72 8.31 -2.00
N VAL A 97 -3.10 7.11 -2.43
CA VAL A 97 -4.49 6.78 -2.75
C VAL A 97 -4.83 5.41 -2.20
N TYR A 98 -5.97 5.31 -1.56
CA TYR A 98 -6.54 4.06 -1.03
C TYR A 98 -7.92 3.87 -1.65
N ILE A 99 -8.10 2.85 -2.50
CA ILE A 99 -9.37 2.58 -3.21
C ILE A 99 -9.99 1.32 -2.64
N PHE A 100 -11.26 1.43 -2.25
CA PHE A 100 -12.05 0.35 -1.66
C PHE A 100 -13.10 -0.10 -2.67
N LYS A 101 -13.14 -1.42 -2.92
CA LYS A 101 -14.04 -2.02 -3.91
C LYS A 101 -14.86 -3.13 -3.30
N ASN A 102 -16.03 -3.34 -3.88
CA ASN A 102 -16.87 -4.51 -3.66
C ASN A 102 -17.36 -5.03 -5.00
N ASN A 103 -17.17 -6.33 -5.26
CA ASN A 103 -17.52 -6.95 -6.55
C ASN A 103 -16.98 -6.19 -7.78
N GLU A 104 -15.70 -5.81 -7.76
CA GLU A 104 -14.99 -5.02 -8.78
C GLU A 104 -15.44 -3.55 -8.90
N VAL A 105 -16.48 -3.13 -8.22
CA VAL A 105 -16.97 -1.75 -8.28
C VAL A 105 -16.35 -0.94 -7.14
N PRO A 106 -15.64 0.16 -7.42
CA PRO A 106 -15.15 1.04 -6.38
C PRO A 106 -16.32 1.80 -5.74
N PHE A 107 -16.36 1.86 -4.42
CA PHE A 107 -17.39 2.58 -3.68
C PHE A 107 -16.83 3.75 -2.87
N ALA A 108 -15.55 3.72 -2.54
CA ALA A 108 -14.87 4.80 -1.83
C ALA A 108 -13.40 4.88 -2.20
N ALA A 109 -12.82 6.07 -2.11
CA ALA A 109 -11.38 6.27 -2.16
C ALA A 109 -10.95 7.36 -1.16
N ILE A 110 -9.79 7.16 -0.54
CA ILE A 110 -9.09 8.19 0.23
C ILE A 110 -7.95 8.72 -0.63
N ILE A 111 -7.96 10.01 -0.93
CA ILE A 111 -6.85 10.72 -1.59
C ILE A 111 -6.21 11.61 -0.52
N THR A 112 -4.90 11.47 -0.30
CA THR A 112 -4.29 12.05 0.88
C THR A 112 -2.80 12.36 0.71
N SER A 113 -2.23 13.14 1.63
CA SER A 113 -0.79 13.28 1.83
C SER A 113 -0.20 12.14 2.67
N ALA A 114 -1.02 11.36 3.39
CA ALA A 114 -0.62 10.31 4.31
C ALA A 114 -0.08 9.06 3.59
N ASN A 115 1.21 8.78 3.75
CA ASN A 115 1.81 7.51 3.32
C ASN A 115 1.28 6.32 4.12
N LEU A 116 1.44 5.10 3.55
CA LEU A 116 1.11 3.83 4.22
C LEU A 116 2.14 3.51 5.32
N THR A 117 2.26 4.36 6.29
CA THR A 117 3.17 4.25 7.45
C THR A 117 2.44 4.57 8.73
N GLN A 118 3.01 4.13 9.87
CA GLN A 118 2.44 4.45 11.20
C GLN A 118 2.34 5.97 11.40
N HIS A 119 3.40 6.70 11.06
CA HIS A 119 3.43 8.15 11.19
C HIS A 119 2.44 8.83 10.23
N GLY A 120 2.44 8.45 8.96
CA GLY A 120 1.54 9.03 7.96
C GLY A 120 0.07 8.84 8.30
N LEU A 121 -0.33 7.63 8.70
CA LEU A 121 -1.74 7.31 8.93
C LEU A 121 -2.29 7.79 10.29
N LYS A 122 -1.42 8.07 11.30
CA LYS A 122 -1.88 8.35 12.67
C LYS A 122 -1.28 9.57 13.34
N GLN A 123 -0.05 9.98 12.99
CA GLN A 123 0.73 10.90 13.84
C GLN A 123 1.07 12.22 13.17
N ASN A 124 1.49 12.19 11.90
CA ASN A 124 1.82 13.41 11.17
C ASN A 124 0.57 14.25 10.93
N HIS A 125 0.76 15.56 10.74
CA HIS A 125 -0.30 16.45 10.27
C HIS A 125 -0.54 16.18 8.78
N GLU A 126 -1.42 15.24 8.48
CA GLU A 126 -1.78 14.82 7.13
C GLU A 126 -3.22 15.20 6.82
N TRP A 127 -3.44 15.58 5.58
CA TRP A 127 -4.76 15.95 5.06
C TRP A 127 -5.17 15.04 3.91
N GLY A 128 -6.43 14.71 3.86
CA GLY A 128 -7.00 13.91 2.80
C GLY A 128 -8.48 14.19 2.60
N CYS A 129 -9.04 13.55 1.59
CA CYS A 129 -10.46 13.57 1.35
C CYS A 129 -11.00 12.18 1.02
N LEU A 130 -12.21 11.90 1.48
CA LEU A 130 -13.00 10.75 1.08
C LEU A 130 -13.81 11.12 -0.17
N VAL A 131 -13.67 10.31 -1.20
CA VAL A 131 -14.39 10.40 -2.48
C VAL A 131 -15.28 9.17 -2.61
N GLU A 132 -16.55 9.36 -3.03
CA GLU A 132 -17.54 8.29 -3.19
C GLU A 132 -18.12 8.24 -4.62
N ASP A 133 -17.55 9.02 -5.56
CA ASP A 133 -17.92 8.95 -6.97
C ASP A 133 -17.25 7.75 -7.63
N ALA A 134 -18.00 6.67 -7.79
CA ALA A 134 -17.51 5.41 -8.36
C ALA A 134 -16.90 5.58 -9.76
N LYS A 135 -17.42 6.47 -10.59
CA LYS A 135 -16.91 6.73 -11.95
C LYS A 135 -15.56 7.44 -11.90
N ALA A 136 -15.44 8.48 -11.09
CA ALA A 136 -14.18 9.21 -10.91
C ALA A 136 -13.11 8.29 -10.31
N ILE A 137 -13.45 7.48 -9.30
CA ILE A 137 -12.54 6.51 -8.68
C ILE A 137 -12.10 5.46 -9.70
N GLY A 138 -13.02 4.92 -10.52
CA GLY A 138 -12.69 3.93 -11.54
C GLY A 138 -11.74 4.48 -12.62
N CYS A 139 -11.89 5.74 -13.03
CA CYS A 139 -10.96 6.40 -13.93
C CYS A 139 -9.57 6.56 -13.31
N MET A 140 -9.51 6.95 -12.03
CA MET A 140 -8.26 7.09 -11.29
C MET A 140 -7.56 5.73 -11.09
N GLU A 141 -8.30 4.69 -10.70
CA GLU A 141 -7.77 3.32 -10.58
C GLU A 141 -7.15 2.83 -11.89
N LYS A 142 -7.87 3.03 -12.99
CA LYS A 142 -7.38 2.62 -14.32
C LYS A 142 -6.05 3.30 -14.65
N GLN A 143 -5.93 4.60 -14.38
CA GLN A 143 -4.69 5.33 -14.63
C GLN A 143 -3.55 4.84 -13.73
N LEU A 144 -3.79 4.66 -12.43
CA LEU A 144 -2.81 4.11 -11.49
C LEU A 144 -2.27 2.74 -11.94
N LEU A 145 -3.14 1.88 -12.46
CA LEU A 145 -2.74 0.55 -12.95
C LEU A 145 -1.99 0.61 -14.29
N VAL A 146 -2.26 1.60 -15.13
CA VAL A 146 -1.51 1.84 -16.39
C VAL A 146 -0.11 2.36 -16.07
N ASP A 147 0.01 3.33 -15.17
CA ASP A 147 1.29 3.94 -14.78
C ASP A 147 2.19 2.93 -14.02
N ALA A 148 1.61 2.04 -13.25
CA ALA A 148 2.31 0.96 -12.54
C ALA A 148 2.43 -0.31 -13.40
N ASP A 149 3.19 -0.25 -14.48
CA ASP A 149 3.29 -1.30 -15.51
C ASP A 149 4.16 -2.50 -15.11
N ILE A 150 5.03 -2.37 -14.11
CA ILE A 150 5.91 -3.43 -13.64
C ILE A 150 5.26 -4.19 -12.48
N GLU A 151 5.03 -5.49 -12.67
CA GLU A 151 4.59 -6.37 -11.59
C GLU A 151 5.76 -7.10 -10.94
N LEU A 152 5.81 -7.08 -9.60
CA LEU A 152 6.77 -7.83 -8.80
C LEU A 152 6.20 -9.19 -8.37
N THR A 153 6.57 -10.23 -9.12
CA THR A 153 6.28 -11.62 -8.76
C THR A 153 7.13 -12.08 -7.57
N SER A 154 6.77 -13.23 -6.98
CA SER A 154 7.57 -13.84 -5.91
C SER A 154 9.04 -14.04 -6.32
N ASP A 155 9.30 -14.49 -7.55
CA ASP A 155 10.66 -14.75 -8.04
C ASP A 155 11.46 -13.45 -8.20
N LYS A 156 10.82 -12.39 -8.71
CA LYS A 156 11.45 -11.07 -8.80
C LYS A 156 11.80 -10.52 -7.42
N LEU A 157 10.92 -10.66 -6.43
CA LEU A 157 11.20 -10.24 -5.05
C LEU A 157 12.39 -10.98 -4.45
N GLU A 158 12.49 -12.31 -4.64
CA GLU A 158 13.64 -13.10 -4.17
C GLU A 158 14.95 -12.70 -4.87
N LEU A 159 14.88 -12.41 -6.17
CA LEU A 159 16.06 -11.94 -6.93
C LEU A 159 16.54 -10.58 -6.42
N ILE A 160 15.62 -9.65 -6.18
CA ILE A 160 15.94 -8.32 -5.62
C ILE A 160 16.53 -8.48 -4.22
N LYS A 161 15.95 -9.35 -3.38
CA LYS A 161 16.48 -9.63 -2.03
C LYS A 161 17.92 -10.11 -2.08
N LYS A 162 18.25 -11.09 -2.92
CA LYS A 162 19.62 -11.59 -3.07
C LYS A 162 20.60 -10.48 -3.47
N ARG A 163 20.20 -9.59 -4.37
CA ARG A 163 21.03 -8.44 -4.77
C ARG A 163 21.21 -7.44 -3.62
N ALA A 164 20.12 -7.12 -2.90
CA ALA A 164 20.17 -6.22 -1.76
C ALA A 164 21.09 -6.75 -0.64
N ASP A 165 21.02 -8.04 -0.33
CA ASP A 165 21.88 -8.67 0.68
C ASP A 165 23.34 -8.60 0.27
N LYS A 166 23.67 -8.88 -0.99
CA LYS A 166 25.03 -8.74 -1.51
C LYS A 166 25.54 -7.29 -1.38
N THR A 167 24.72 -6.31 -1.72
CA THR A 167 25.07 -4.90 -1.59
C THR A 167 25.35 -4.51 -0.13
N ARG A 168 24.54 -5.01 0.81
CA ARG A 168 24.75 -4.79 2.25
C ARG A 168 26.08 -5.40 2.71
N GLU A 169 26.40 -6.63 2.32
CA GLU A 169 27.65 -7.30 2.65
C GLU A 169 28.88 -6.56 2.09
N GLU A 170 28.80 -6.07 0.85
CA GLU A 170 29.87 -5.28 0.22
C GLU A 170 30.06 -3.91 0.87
N GLY A 171 28.97 -3.28 1.32
CA GLY A 171 29.00 -2.03 2.09
C GLY A 171 29.72 -2.16 3.44
N TRP A 172 29.51 -3.27 4.14
CA TRP A 172 30.16 -3.55 5.44
C TRP A 172 31.67 -3.85 5.31
N LYS A 173 32.14 -4.30 4.16
CA LYS A 173 33.58 -4.56 3.91
C LYS A 173 34.39 -3.30 3.62
N LYS A 174 33.72 -2.15 3.45
CA LYS A 174 34.36 -0.85 3.16
C LYS A 174 34.47 0.07 4.37
N VAL A 175 34.03 -0.35 5.55
CA VAL A 175 34.16 0.33 6.85
C VAL A 175 35.18 -0.43 7.69
#